data_2832e56424d27df0cdbe5cedfeb1822f
#
_entry.id   2832e56424d27df0cdbe5cedfeb1822f
#
_cell.length_a   1.000
_cell.length_b   1.000
_cell.length_c   1.000
_cell.angle_alpha   90.00
_cell.angle_beta   90.00
_cell.angle_gamma   90.00
#
_symmetry.space_group_name_H-M   'P 1'
#
loop_
_entity.id
_entity.type
_entity.pdbx_description
1 polymer ?
#
loop_
_entity_poly.entity_id
_entity_poly.type
_entity_poly.pdbx_seq_one_letter_code
_entity_poly.pdbx_strand_id
1 'polypeptide(L)'
;MKRIRWCGGFTIIELMVVMSVIVILASVGMVQYRNSVRRSQEAVLKENLFRMRDAMDQFYADKNKWPADLAELVSEGYIREVPTDPITKSKDTWQTTQAQPDANNPASAGGVDNVHSGSDRTSLDGSPYSEWD
;
A
#
# COMPACT_ATOMS: atom_id res chain seq x y z
N MET A 1 -44.69 -21.49 49.88
CA MET A 1 -43.80 -20.32 49.95
C MET A 1 -43.37 -19.90 48.56
N LYS A 2 -43.90 -18.77 48.05
CA LYS A 2 -43.50 -18.21 46.71
C LYS A 2 -42.18 -17.43 46.90
N ARG A 3 -41.10 -17.87 46.25
CA ARG A 3 -39.84 -17.10 46.16
C ARG A 3 -40.08 -15.93 45.21
N ILE A 4 -40.10 -14.72 45.75
CA ILE A 4 -40.07 -13.49 44.97
C ILE A 4 -38.72 -13.39 44.32
N ARG A 5 -38.66 -13.61 43.00
CA ARG A 5 -37.45 -13.35 42.20
C ARG A 5 -37.36 -11.84 41.99
N TRP A 6 -36.41 -11.22 42.67
CA TRP A 6 -36.06 -9.82 42.44
C TRP A 6 -35.47 -9.72 41.04
N CYS A 7 -36.24 -9.18 40.12
CA CYS A 7 -35.71 -8.69 38.84
C CYS A 7 -35.00 -7.37 39.13
N GLY A 8 -33.68 -7.42 39.35
CA GLY A 8 -32.87 -6.21 39.42
C GLY A 8 -32.88 -5.51 38.05
N GLY A 9 -33.56 -4.36 37.95
CA GLY A 9 -33.45 -3.52 36.75
C GLY A 9 -32.17 -2.69 36.81
N PHE A 10 -31.58 -2.37 35.66
CA PHE A 10 -30.46 -1.43 35.55
C PHE A 10 -30.86 -0.02 35.97
N THR A 11 -29.96 0.67 36.66
CA THR A 11 -30.13 2.09 36.96
C THR A 11 -29.71 2.97 35.78
N ILE A 12 -30.29 4.16 35.66
CA ILE A 12 -29.89 5.11 34.61
C ILE A 12 -28.41 5.47 34.70
N ILE A 13 -27.88 5.62 35.90
CA ILE A 13 -26.45 5.92 36.11
C ILE A 13 -25.56 4.78 35.67
N GLU A 14 -25.97 3.54 35.90
CA GLU A 14 -25.22 2.36 35.46
C GLU A 14 -25.15 2.31 33.92
N LEU A 15 -26.26 2.63 33.22
CA LEU A 15 -26.29 2.74 31.78
C LEU A 15 -25.36 3.86 31.29
N MET A 16 -25.38 5.04 31.94
CA MET A 16 -24.50 6.16 31.57
C MET A 16 -23.01 5.80 31.71
N VAL A 17 -22.63 5.11 32.78
CA VAL A 17 -21.27 4.67 33.03
C VAL A 17 -20.85 3.66 31.94
N VAL A 18 -21.67 2.67 31.64
CA VAL A 18 -21.38 1.67 30.58
C VAL A 18 -21.22 2.35 29.22
N MET A 19 -22.11 3.25 28.84
CA MET A 19 -22.02 3.98 27.60
C MET A 19 -20.74 4.84 27.51
N SER A 20 -20.35 5.49 28.61
CA SER A 20 -19.11 6.26 28.68
C SER A 20 -17.87 5.39 28.45
N VAL A 21 -17.83 4.22 29.08
CA VAL A 21 -16.72 3.26 28.90
C VAL A 21 -16.66 2.76 27.45
N ILE A 22 -17.80 2.43 26.83
CA ILE A 22 -17.86 2.00 25.45
C ILE A 22 -17.31 3.07 24.50
N VAL A 23 -17.69 4.33 24.69
CA VAL A 23 -17.22 5.45 23.85
C VAL A 23 -15.72 5.63 23.97
N ILE A 24 -15.15 5.54 25.18
CA ILE A 24 -13.70 5.63 25.39
C ILE A 24 -12.97 4.48 24.68
N LEU A 25 -13.42 3.25 24.87
CA LEU A 25 -12.81 2.08 24.22
C LEU A 25 -12.92 2.13 22.69
N ALA A 26 -14.07 2.55 22.16
CA ALA A 26 -14.29 2.73 20.72
C ALA A 26 -13.35 3.79 20.13
N SER A 27 -13.10 4.87 20.84
CA SER A 27 -12.21 5.95 20.41
C SER A 27 -10.76 5.46 20.24
N VAL A 28 -10.26 4.70 21.19
CA VAL A 28 -8.91 4.09 21.13
C VAL A 28 -8.82 3.08 19.99
N GLY A 29 -9.84 2.22 19.85
CA GLY A 29 -9.87 1.19 18.81
C GLY A 29 -9.86 1.76 17.39
N MET A 30 -10.49 2.90 17.14
CA MET A 30 -10.55 3.52 15.82
C MET A 30 -9.17 3.99 15.32
N VAL A 31 -8.34 4.55 16.18
CA VAL A 31 -6.98 4.98 15.82
C VAL A 31 -6.12 3.78 15.44
N GLN A 32 -6.17 2.71 16.22
CA GLN A 32 -5.42 1.48 15.94
C GLN A 32 -5.87 0.82 14.65
N TYR A 33 -7.18 0.81 14.38
CA TYR A 33 -7.72 0.27 13.14
C TYR A 33 -7.17 1.02 11.91
N ARG A 34 -7.19 2.35 11.91
CA ARG A 34 -6.66 3.17 10.81
C ARG A 34 -5.17 2.91 10.56
N ASN A 35 -4.37 2.82 11.62
CA ASN A 35 -2.95 2.53 11.51
C ASN A 35 -2.70 1.11 10.96
N SER A 36 -3.50 0.12 11.37
CA SER A 36 -3.41 -1.25 10.86
C SER A 36 -3.73 -1.32 9.37
N VAL A 37 -4.80 -0.66 8.92
CA VAL A 37 -5.15 -0.58 7.49
C VAL A 37 -4.02 0.08 6.69
N ARG A 38 -3.44 1.15 7.21
CA ARG A 38 -2.36 1.87 6.55
C ARG A 38 -1.10 1.00 6.42
N ARG A 39 -0.71 0.28 7.47
CA ARG A 39 0.40 -0.69 7.43
C ARG A 39 0.18 -1.79 6.39
N SER A 40 -1.05 -2.28 6.28
CA SER A 40 -1.41 -3.26 5.26
C SER A 40 -1.25 -2.68 3.84
N GLN A 41 -1.70 -1.45 3.60
CA GLN A 41 -1.52 -0.78 2.31
C GLN A 41 -0.04 -0.54 1.99
N GLU A 42 0.76 -0.15 2.96
CA GLU A 42 2.21 0.02 2.81
C GLU A 42 2.92 -1.29 2.47
N ALA A 43 2.51 -2.40 3.09
CA ALA A 43 3.06 -3.71 2.76
C ALA A 43 2.72 -4.14 1.32
N VAL A 44 1.49 -3.90 0.87
CA VAL A 44 1.08 -4.17 -0.51
C VAL A 44 1.83 -3.27 -1.49
N LEU A 45 2.05 -1.99 -1.15
CA LEU A 45 2.82 -1.08 -2.00
C LEU A 45 4.25 -1.58 -2.19
N LYS A 46 4.93 -1.96 -1.10
CA LYS A 46 6.30 -2.53 -1.17
C LYS A 46 6.36 -3.78 -2.03
N GLU A 47 5.41 -4.68 -1.88
CA GLU A 47 5.33 -5.90 -2.69
C GLU A 47 5.11 -5.58 -4.17
N ASN A 48 4.24 -4.62 -4.49
CA ASN A 48 3.99 -4.20 -5.87
C ASN A 48 5.23 -3.57 -6.51
N LEU A 49 5.93 -2.68 -5.78
CA LEU A 49 7.18 -2.08 -6.23
C LEU A 49 8.25 -3.15 -6.50
N PHE A 50 8.43 -4.06 -5.54
CA PHE A 50 9.39 -5.16 -5.68
C PHE A 50 9.11 -6.00 -6.92
N ARG A 51 7.84 -6.41 -7.13
CA ARG A 51 7.45 -7.23 -8.30
C ARG A 51 7.66 -6.53 -9.62
N MET A 52 7.35 -5.23 -9.70
CA MET A 52 7.54 -4.47 -10.92
C MET A 52 9.03 -4.29 -11.24
N ARG A 53 9.86 -4.02 -10.24
CA ARG A 53 11.31 -3.89 -10.40
C ARG A 53 11.95 -5.22 -10.78
N ASP A 54 11.58 -6.31 -10.11
CA ASP A 54 12.05 -7.66 -10.46
C ASP A 54 11.69 -8.02 -11.91
N ALA A 55 10.50 -7.68 -12.36
CA ALA A 55 10.09 -7.89 -13.76
C ALA A 55 10.90 -7.03 -14.75
N MET A 56 11.24 -5.77 -14.39
CA MET A 56 12.12 -4.93 -15.20
C MET A 56 13.53 -5.50 -15.29
N ASP A 57 14.08 -6.00 -14.18
CA ASP A 57 15.39 -6.63 -14.14
C ASP A 57 15.44 -7.92 -14.99
N GLN A 58 14.39 -8.74 -14.92
CA GLN A 58 14.25 -9.93 -15.77
C GLN A 58 14.15 -9.56 -17.24
N PHE A 59 13.36 -8.55 -17.58
CA PHE A 59 13.27 -8.05 -18.95
C PHE A 59 14.63 -7.58 -19.47
N TYR A 60 15.37 -6.83 -18.63
CA TYR A 60 16.72 -6.37 -18.98
C TYR A 60 17.71 -7.54 -19.18
N ALA A 61 17.66 -8.54 -18.31
CA ALA A 61 18.51 -9.72 -18.42
C ALA A 61 18.26 -10.51 -19.73
N ASP A 62 17.00 -10.59 -20.17
CA ASP A 62 16.62 -11.32 -21.37
C ASP A 62 16.85 -10.54 -22.66
N LYS A 63 16.57 -9.23 -22.63
CA LYS A 63 16.54 -8.37 -23.84
C LYS A 63 17.73 -7.43 -23.98
N ASN A 64 18.55 -7.31 -22.92
CA ASN A 64 19.69 -6.39 -22.84
C ASN A 64 19.33 -4.90 -23.04
N LYS A 65 18.05 -4.57 -22.81
CA LYS A 65 17.49 -3.21 -22.86
C LYS A 65 16.40 -3.08 -21.78
N TRP A 66 16.15 -1.86 -21.30
CA TRP A 66 15.05 -1.60 -20.41
C TRP A 66 13.71 -1.54 -21.16
N PRO A 67 12.58 -1.87 -20.52
CA PRO A 67 11.26 -1.73 -21.14
C PRO A 67 10.95 -0.24 -21.41
N ALA A 68 10.22 0.06 -22.46
CA ALA A 68 9.84 1.44 -22.79
C ALA A 68 8.86 2.00 -21.76
N ASP A 69 7.96 1.16 -21.26
CA ASP A 69 6.98 1.48 -20.22
C ASP A 69 6.55 0.22 -19.46
N LEU A 70 5.70 0.40 -18.44
CA LEU A 70 5.16 -0.71 -17.66
C LEU A 70 4.21 -1.60 -18.48
N ALA A 71 3.59 -1.08 -19.53
CA ALA A 71 2.70 -1.83 -20.40
C ALA A 71 3.48 -2.84 -21.26
N GLU A 72 4.72 -2.56 -21.63
CA GLU A 72 5.60 -3.51 -22.33
C GLU A 72 5.88 -4.75 -21.49
N LEU A 73 6.04 -4.61 -20.15
CA LEU A 73 6.19 -5.76 -19.26
C LEU A 73 4.97 -6.68 -19.24
N VAL A 74 3.77 -6.10 -19.41
CA VAL A 74 2.53 -6.87 -19.51
C VAL A 74 2.45 -7.58 -20.87
N SER A 75 2.73 -6.87 -21.98
CA SER A 75 2.63 -7.42 -23.33
C SER A 75 3.66 -8.54 -23.59
N GLU A 76 4.82 -8.44 -22.98
CA GLU A 76 5.89 -9.44 -23.05
C GLU A 76 5.75 -10.58 -22.00
N GLY A 77 4.75 -10.48 -21.10
CA GLY A 77 4.40 -11.55 -20.17
C GLY A 77 5.22 -11.63 -18.89
N TYR A 78 6.04 -10.62 -18.57
CA TYR A 78 6.80 -10.56 -17.31
C TYR A 78 5.93 -10.27 -16.11
N ILE A 79 4.86 -9.49 -16.30
CA ILE A 79 3.78 -9.30 -15.32
C ILE A 79 2.42 -9.55 -15.98
N ARG A 80 1.45 -9.99 -15.22
CA ARG A 80 0.08 -10.23 -15.75
C ARG A 80 -0.65 -8.94 -16.07
N GLU A 81 -0.52 -7.96 -15.19
CA GLU A 81 -1.11 -6.63 -15.31
C GLU A 81 -0.31 -5.66 -14.45
N VAL A 82 -0.40 -4.38 -14.77
CA VAL A 82 0.14 -3.31 -13.91
C VAL A 82 -0.69 -3.29 -12.61
N PRO A 83 -0.07 -3.46 -11.44
CA PRO A 83 -0.80 -3.49 -10.18
C PRO A 83 -1.42 -2.13 -9.86
N THR A 84 -2.51 -2.14 -9.12
CA THR A 84 -3.11 -0.92 -8.58
C THR A 84 -2.28 -0.42 -7.40
N ASP A 85 -1.92 0.86 -7.42
CA ASP A 85 -1.29 1.51 -6.27
C ASP A 85 -2.30 1.56 -5.10
N PRO A 86 -2.01 0.93 -3.95
CA PRO A 86 -2.94 0.87 -2.84
C PRO A 86 -3.17 2.22 -2.15
N ILE A 87 -2.29 3.19 -2.36
CA ILE A 87 -2.36 4.52 -1.75
C ILE A 87 -3.22 5.47 -2.60
N THR A 88 -3.00 5.50 -3.92
CA THR A 88 -3.74 6.34 -4.87
C THR A 88 -4.99 5.66 -5.39
N LYS A 89 -5.08 4.33 -5.26
CA LYS A 89 -6.16 3.46 -5.79
C LYS A 89 -6.29 3.51 -7.31
N SER A 90 -5.21 3.81 -8.00
CA SER A 90 -5.15 3.88 -9.47
C SER A 90 -3.98 3.04 -10.01
N LYS A 91 -4.09 2.62 -11.27
CA LYS A 91 -3.00 1.98 -12.03
C LYS A 91 -2.16 2.99 -12.80
N ASP A 92 -2.65 4.21 -12.97
CA ASP A 92 -2.07 5.23 -13.84
C ASP A 92 -1.19 6.25 -13.09
N THR A 93 -1.09 6.10 -11.78
CA THR A 93 -0.34 7.02 -10.92
C THR A 93 1.10 6.61 -10.65
N TRP A 94 1.55 5.50 -11.22
CA TRP A 94 2.94 5.08 -11.10
C TRP A 94 3.86 6.09 -11.79
N GLN A 95 4.90 6.49 -11.08
CA GLN A 95 5.97 7.34 -11.63
C GLN A 95 7.14 6.45 -12.01
N THR A 96 7.62 6.60 -13.24
CA THR A 96 8.73 5.83 -13.77
C THR A 96 9.96 6.71 -13.94
N THR A 97 11.12 6.15 -13.64
CA THR A 97 12.42 6.79 -13.87
C THR A 97 13.04 6.18 -15.11
N GLN A 98 13.62 7.01 -15.97
CA GLN A 98 14.31 6.53 -17.16
C GLN A 98 15.75 6.17 -16.85
N ALA A 99 16.19 5.05 -17.40
CA ALA A 99 17.56 4.58 -17.30
C ALA A 99 18.54 5.59 -17.88
N GLN A 100 19.61 5.84 -17.16
CA GLN A 100 20.72 6.64 -17.69
C GLN A 100 21.50 5.85 -18.73
N PRO A 101 22.08 6.51 -19.75
CA PRO A 101 22.92 5.86 -20.71
C PRO A 101 24.12 5.19 -20.04
N ASP A 102 24.25 3.87 -20.20
CA ASP A 102 25.45 3.15 -19.79
C ASP A 102 26.51 3.26 -20.90
N ALA A 103 27.73 3.67 -20.53
CA ALA A 103 28.83 3.75 -21.44
C ALA A 103 29.18 2.40 -22.11
N ASN A 104 28.87 1.30 -21.44
CA ASN A 104 29.10 -0.06 -21.93
C ASN A 104 27.93 -0.64 -22.74
N ASN A 105 26.73 -0.06 -22.62
CA ASN A 105 25.54 -0.49 -23.34
C ASN A 105 24.67 0.70 -23.75
N PRO A 106 24.98 1.38 -24.86
CA PRO A 106 24.17 2.51 -25.35
C PRO A 106 22.71 2.14 -25.66
N ALA A 107 22.42 0.87 -25.93
CA ALA A 107 21.06 0.38 -26.20
C ALA A 107 20.18 0.33 -24.92
N SER A 108 20.77 0.43 -23.73
CA SER A 108 20.02 0.50 -22.47
C SER A 108 19.44 1.88 -22.18
N ALA A 109 19.85 2.90 -22.92
CA ALA A 109 19.36 4.25 -22.74
C ALA A 109 17.89 4.42 -23.17
N GLY A 110 17.10 5.15 -22.36
CA GLY A 110 15.76 5.58 -22.74
C GLY A 110 14.63 4.64 -22.34
N GLY A 111 14.89 3.52 -21.67
CA GLY A 111 13.87 2.67 -21.06
C GLY A 111 13.63 3.03 -19.59
N VAL A 112 12.65 2.39 -18.99
CA VAL A 112 12.29 2.55 -17.55
C VAL A 112 13.10 1.57 -16.71
N ASP A 113 13.89 2.07 -15.78
CA ASP A 113 14.72 1.28 -14.86
C ASP A 113 14.19 1.24 -13.43
N ASN A 114 13.32 2.18 -13.07
CA ASN A 114 12.74 2.22 -11.73
C ASN A 114 11.29 2.75 -11.76
N VAL A 115 10.54 2.40 -10.71
CA VAL A 115 9.15 2.81 -10.52
C VAL A 115 8.91 3.20 -9.08
N HIS A 116 8.11 4.25 -8.88
CA HIS A 116 7.71 4.77 -7.57
C HIS A 116 6.20 5.02 -7.53
N SER A 117 5.65 5.13 -6.32
CA SER A 117 4.27 5.58 -6.16
C SER A 117 4.13 7.06 -6.52
N GLY A 118 3.09 7.41 -7.23
CA GLY A 118 2.73 8.81 -7.53
C GLY A 118 2.00 9.52 -6.39
N SER A 119 2.05 8.99 -5.18
CA SER A 119 1.39 9.58 -4.03
C SER A 119 2.27 10.60 -3.32
N ASP A 120 1.73 11.81 -3.10
CA ASP A 120 2.38 12.87 -2.30
C ASP A 120 2.30 12.64 -0.78
N ARG A 121 1.71 11.51 -0.37
CA ARG A 121 1.53 11.19 1.05
C ARG A 121 2.82 10.60 1.64
N THR A 122 2.94 10.74 2.96
CA THR A 122 4.04 10.14 3.74
C THR A 122 3.59 8.86 4.41
N SER A 123 4.52 7.94 4.60
CA SER A 123 4.33 6.68 5.33
C SER A 123 4.12 6.91 6.84
N LEU A 124 3.82 5.84 7.56
CA LEU A 124 3.78 5.86 9.03
C LEU A 124 5.16 6.17 9.65
N ASP A 125 6.23 5.87 8.94
CA ASP A 125 7.61 6.16 9.34
C ASP A 125 8.05 7.60 8.99
N GLY A 126 7.20 8.37 8.29
CA GLY A 126 7.47 9.76 7.89
C GLY A 126 8.20 9.92 6.57
N SER A 127 8.57 8.84 5.87
CA SER A 127 9.16 8.90 4.53
C SER A 127 8.07 9.07 3.46
N PRO A 128 8.29 9.87 2.41
CA PRO A 128 7.33 9.97 1.31
C PRO A 128 7.30 8.68 0.49
N TYR A 129 6.10 8.27 0.05
CA TYR A 129 5.95 7.04 -0.77
C TYR A 129 6.64 7.13 -2.13
N SER A 130 6.83 8.35 -2.64
CA SER A 130 7.55 8.60 -3.89
C SER A 130 9.06 8.32 -3.83
N GLU A 131 9.62 8.16 -2.64
CA GLU A 131 11.05 7.88 -2.41
C GLU A 131 11.31 6.42 -1.97
N TRP A 132 10.28 5.58 -1.99
CA TRP A 132 10.45 4.20 -1.58
C TRP A 132 11.16 3.37 -2.65
N ASP A 133 12.29 2.80 -2.25
CA ASP A 133 13.10 1.83 -3.01
C ASP A 133 12.78 0.39 -2.65
#